data_ce34fc961c375ec205128db1cf2e3bce
#
_entry.id   ce34fc961c375ec205128db1cf2e3bce
#
_cell.length_a   1.000
_cell.length_b   1.000
_cell.length_c   1.000
_cell.angle_alpha   90.00
_cell.angle_beta   90.00
_cell.angle_gamma   90.00
#
_symmetry.space_group_name_H-M   'P 1'
#
loop_
_entity.id
_entity.type
_entity.pdbx_description
1 polymer ?
#
loop_
_entity_poly.entity_id
_entity_poly.type
_entity_poly.pdbx_seq_one_letter_code
_entity_poly.pdbx_strand_id
1 'polypeptide(L)'
;NIDEIGTYAQISKSILKDRIKFTAAGRFDKNTNFEGRFTPRFTAVIKLVENHNLRASYQTAYRFPTTQNQWINLQVGGGSILLGGLPDLRQFYNFRSVKTLNDNPNGFPAYTLESVRDGGVLLPGNIPGALGKLVEAEFGTYKPETLRSFEVGYKGLFHKRVLVDLYGY
;
A
#
# COMPACT_ATOMS: atom_id res chain seq x y z
N ASN A 1 5.63 -5.77 21.30
CA ASN A 1 4.20 -5.48 21.01
C ASN A 1 4.12 -4.44 19.90
N ILE A 2 3.16 -4.60 19.02
CA ILE A 2 2.80 -3.60 18.01
C ILE A 2 1.46 -3.03 18.46
N ASP A 3 1.44 -1.76 18.79
CA ASP A 3 0.24 -1.05 19.17
C ASP A 3 -0.27 -0.23 17.97
N GLU A 4 -1.57 -0.28 17.76
CA GLU A 4 -2.25 0.46 16.72
C GLU A 4 -3.44 1.21 17.31
N ILE A 5 -3.51 2.50 17.02
CA ILE A 5 -4.61 3.36 17.46
C ILE A 5 -5.21 4.06 16.26
N GLY A 6 -6.55 4.11 16.19
CA GLY A 6 -7.28 4.79 15.13
C GLY A 6 -8.42 5.64 15.67
N THR A 7 -8.64 6.79 15.05
CA THR A 7 -9.76 7.67 15.31
C THR A 7 -10.51 7.97 14.03
N TYR A 8 -11.82 8.16 14.12
CA TYR A 8 -12.69 8.41 12.97
C TYR A 8 -13.71 9.50 13.30
N ALA A 9 -13.94 10.39 12.33
CA ALA A 9 -15.00 11.38 12.39
C ALA A 9 -15.70 11.49 11.04
N GLN A 10 -17.01 11.76 11.07
CA GLN A 10 -17.82 11.94 9.88
C GLN A 10 -18.86 13.06 10.11
N ILE A 11 -19.05 13.87 9.08
CA ILE A 11 -20.10 14.86 9.00
C ILE A 11 -20.89 14.68 7.70
N SER A 12 -22.21 14.85 7.77
CA SER A 12 -23.08 14.82 6.60
C SER A 12 -24.01 16.03 6.61
N LYS A 13 -24.22 16.62 5.45
CA LYS A 13 -25.14 17.75 5.26
C LYS A 13 -25.96 17.57 3.99
N SER A 14 -27.27 17.71 4.13
CA SER A 14 -28.18 17.81 2.99
C SER A 14 -28.46 19.29 2.66
N ILE A 15 -28.53 19.59 1.37
CA ILE A 15 -28.81 20.93 0.85
C ILE A 15 -29.85 20.84 -0.28
N LEU A 16 -30.38 21.97 -0.71
CA LEU A 16 -31.38 22.08 -1.79
C LEU A 16 -32.61 21.17 -1.56
N LYS A 17 -33.20 21.28 -0.35
CA LYS A 17 -34.38 20.44 0.04
C LYS A 17 -34.08 18.94 -0.12
N ASP A 18 -32.94 18.51 0.41
CA ASP A 18 -32.46 17.12 0.38
C ASP A 18 -32.14 16.55 -1.01
N ARG A 19 -32.03 17.42 -2.03
CA ARG A 19 -31.63 16.96 -3.35
C ARG A 19 -30.14 16.61 -3.43
N ILE A 20 -29.31 17.24 -2.61
CA ILE A 20 -27.87 16.96 -2.59
C ILE A 20 -27.47 16.66 -1.17
N LYS A 21 -26.87 15.49 -0.96
CA LYS A 21 -26.27 15.10 0.33
C LYS A 21 -24.76 14.98 0.17
N PHE A 22 -24.03 15.77 0.93
CA PHE A 22 -22.58 15.66 1.07
C PHE A 22 -22.23 14.92 2.35
N THR A 23 -21.24 14.06 2.27
CA THR A 23 -20.63 13.42 3.43
C THR A 23 -19.12 13.58 3.34
N ALA A 24 -18.51 14.09 4.39
CA ALA A 24 -17.07 14.13 4.58
C ALA A 24 -16.71 13.27 5.78
N ALA A 25 -15.74 12.42 5.63
CA ALA A 25 -15.22 11.59 6.71
C ALA A 25 -13.69 11.64 6.71
N GLY A 26 -13.11 11.48 7.86
CA GLY A 26 -11.68 11.37 8.04
C GLY A 26 -11.35 10.33 9.09
N ARG A 27 -10.33 9.55 8.81
CA ARG A 27 -9.78 8.58 9.74
C ARG A 27 -8.30 8.87 9.91
N PHE A 28 -7.83 8.86 11.13
CA PHE A 28 -6.42 8.93 11.47
C PHE A 28 -6.02 7.65 12.18
N ASP A 29 -4.95 7.04 11.73
CA ASP A 29 -4.40 5.82 12.30
C ASP A 29 -2.90 5.96 12.53
N LYS A 30 -2.43 5.40 13.61
CA LYS A 30 -1.02 5.36 14.00
C LYS A 30 -0.67 3.94 14.43
N ASN A 31 0.43 3.45 13.90
CA ASN A 31 1.04 2.18 14.28
C ASN A 31 2.42 2.44 14.88
N THR A 32 2.89 1.58 15.78
CA THR A 32 4.19 1.72 16.45
C THR A 32 5.35 1.90 15.47
N ASN A 33 5.35 1.13 14.38
CA ASN A 33 6.46 1.08 13.41
C ASN A 33 6.33 2.07 12.25
N PHE A 34 5.20 2.78 12.13
CA PHE A 34 4.93 3.67 11.01
C PHE A 34 4.40 5.02 11.46
N GLU A 35 4.64 6.04 10.67
CA GLU A 35 4.06 7.35 10.91
C GLU A 35 2.54 7.32 10.81
N GLY A 36 1.88 8.21 11.56
CA GLY A 36 0.44 8.37 11.53
C GLY A 36 -0.05 8.78 10.14
N ARG A 37 -1.21 8.27 9.73
CA ARG A 37 -1.82 8.52 8.44
C ARG A 37 -3.24 9.03 8.58
N PHE A 38 -3.55 10.07 7.82
CA PHE A 38 -4.89 10.58 7.68
C PHE A 38 -5.48 10.16 6.34
N THR A 39 -6.68 9.58 6.36
CA THR A 39 -7.40 9.08 5.18
C THR A 39 -8.75 9.78 5.05
N PRO A 40 -8.86 10.80 4.20
CA PRO A 40 -10.11 11.46 3.91
C PRO A 40 -10.99 10.64 2.95
N ARG A 41 -12.29 10.80 3.13
CA ARG A 41 -13.33 10.31 2.23
C ARG A 41 -14.38 11.39 2.03
N PHE A 42 -14.75 11.63 0.78
CA PHE A 42 -15.81 12.55 0.40
C PHE A 42 -16.82 11.81 -0.48
N THR A 43 -18.09 12.02 -0.21
CA THR A 43 -19.17 11.45 -1.02
C THR A 43 -20.22 12.53 -1.27
N ALA A 44 -20.67 12.60 -2.52
CA ALA A 44 -21.82 13.40 -2.92
C ALA A 44 -22.88 12.48 -3.51
N VAL A 45 -24.12 12.62 -3.05
CA VAL A 45 -25.29 11.94 -3.63
C VAL A 45 -26.24 13.03 -4.12
N ILE A 46 -26.57 12.98 -5.40
CA ILE A 46 -27.45 13.94 -6.07
C ILE A 46 -28.73 13.21 -6.48
N LYS A 47 -29.85 13.59 -5.90
CA LYS A 47 -31.17 13.10 -6.30
C LYS A 47 -31.62 13.87 -7.55
N LEU A 48 -31.61 13.18 -8.69
CA LEU A 48 -32.03 13.78 -9.97
C LEU A 48 -33.54 13.95 -10.01
N VAL A 49 -34.25 12.83 -9.83
CA VAL A 49 -35.69 12.76 -9.66
C VAL A 49 -36.01 11.68 -8.63
N GLU A 50 -37.29 11.43 -8.38
CA GLU A 50 -37.69 10.37 -7.45
C GLU A 50 -37.12 9.01 -7.90
N ASN A 51 -36.49 8.29 -6.98
CA ASN A 51 -35.85 6.99 -7.22
C ASN A 51 -34.66 6.98 -8.20
N HIS A 52 -34.09 8.14 -8.54
CA HIS A 52 -32.93 8.24 -9.43
C HIS A 52 -31.85 9.10 -8.78
N ASN A 53 -30.68 8.53 -8.56
CA ASN A 53 -29.59 9.18 -7.87
C ASN A 53 -28.28 9.04 -8.67
N LEU A 54 -27.52 10.12 -8.70
CA LEU A 54 -26.09 10.10 -9.03
C LEU A 54 -25.28 10.09 -7.74
N ARG A 55 -24.20 9.35 -7.75
CA ARG A 55 -23.26 9.28 -6.65
C ARG A 55 -21.85 9.51 -7.16
N ALA A 56 -21.10 10.34 -6.47
CA ALA A 56 -19.67 10.50 -6.68
C ALA A 56 -18.96 10.33 -5.34
N SER A 57 -17.86 9.61 -5.32
CA SER A 57 -17.04 9.48 -4.14
C SER A 57 -15.56 9.57 -4.47
N TYR A 58 -14.80 10.19 -3.58
CA TYR A 58 -13.35 10.16 -3.53
C TYR A 58 -12.94 9.64 -2.18
N GLN A 59 -12.06 8.67 -2.17
CA GLN A 59 -11.53 8.12 -0.93
C GLN A 59 -10.05 7.80 -1.06
N THR A 60 -9.36 7.98 0.04
CA THR A 60 -8.03 7.43 0.22
C THR A 60 -8.10 6.29 1.21
N ALA A 61 -7.24 5.31 1.02
CA ALA A 61 -7.06 4.22 1.97
C ALA A 61 -5.57 3.93 2.08
N TYR A 62 -5.18 3.32 3.17
CA TYR A 62 -3.85 2.76 3.32
C TYR A 62 -3.95 1.44 4.11
N ARG A 63 -2.92 0.66 3.98
CA ARG A 63 -2.79 -0.60 4.71
C ARG A 63 -1.40 -0.68 5.30
N PHE A 64 -1.32 -0.82 6.61
CA PHE A 64 -0.07 -1.21 7.24
C PHE A 64 0.29 -2.63 6.81
N PRO A 65 1.57 -2.89 6.58
CA PRO A 65 2.03 -4.26 6.39
C PRO A 65 1.64 -5.13 7.58
N THR A 66 1.28 -6.37 7.30
CA THR A 66 0.95 -7.32 8.37
C THR A 66 2.16 -7.51 9.29
N THR A 67 1.92 -7.91 10.53
CA THR A 67 3.00 -8.22 11.48
C THR A 67 3.98 -9.24 10.90
N GLN A 68 3.48 -10.24 10.20
CA GLN A 68 4.32 -11.20 9.51
C GLN A 68 5.23 -10.54 8.47
N ASN A 69 4.70 -9.65 7.63
CA ASN A 69 5.49 -8.96 6.61
C ASN A 69 6.51 -7.99 7.23
N GLN A 70 6.19 -7.40 8.38
CA GLN A 70 7.13 -6.52 9.09
C GLN A 70 8.32 -7.29 9.67
N TRP A 71 8.08 -8.47 10.22
CA TRP A 71 9.07 -9.24 10.98
C TRP A 71 9.50 -10.52 10.29
N ILE A 72 9.14 -10.70 9.01
CA ILE A 72 9.62 -11.86 8.28
C ILE A 72 11.15 -11.85 8.21
N ASN A 73 11.73 -12.93 8.64
CA ASN A 73 13.15 -13.21 8.59
C ASN A 73 13.33 -14.65 8.15
N LEU A 74 13.23 -14.87 6.86
CA LEU A 74 13.21 -16.22 6.29
C LEU A 74 14.36 -16.39 5.32
N GLN A 75 15.23 -17.33 5.62
CA GLN A 75 16.28 -17.78 4.71
C GLN A 75 15.78 -18.97 3.89
N VAL A 76 15.88 -18.83 2.58
CA VAL A 76 15.50 -19.87 1.62
C VAL A 76 16.67 -20.16 0.66
N GLY A 77 16.54 -21.19 -0.15
CA GLY A 77 17.58 -21.53 -1.13
C GLY A 77 18.93 -21.89 -0.48
N GLY A 78 18.90 -22.64 0.63
CA GLY A 78 20.13 -23.01 1.36
C GLY A 78 20.82 -21.85 2.06
N GLY A 79 20.08 -20.79 2.39
CA GLY A 79 20.61 -19.57 3.02
C GLY A 79 21.06 -18.47 2.06
N SER A 80 20.94 -18.72 0.74
CA SER A 80 21.38 -17.75 -0.28
C SER A 80 20.41 -16.60 -0.48
N ILE A 81 19.16 -16.74 -0.09
CA ILE A 81 18.10 -15.73 -0.26
C ILE A 81 17.49 -15.43 1.10
N LEU A 82 17.47 -14.14 1.44
CA LEU A 82 16.84 -13.64 2.65
C LEU A 82 15.59 -12.85 2.28
N LEU A 83 14.45 -13.23 2.84
CA LEU A 83 13.22 -12.46 2.83
C LEU A 83 13.13 -11.70 4.15
N GLY A 84 13.19 -10.38 4.10
CA GLY A 84 13.16 -9.53 5.28
C GLY A 84 12.21 -8.34 5.12
N GLY A 85 11.66 -7.86 6.24
CA GLY A 85 10.73 -6.74 6.31
C GLY A 85 11.38 -5.43 6.76
N LEU A 86 11.40 -5.17 8.07
CA LEU A 86 11.89 -3.92 8.65
C LEU A 86 13.39 -3.71 8.47
N PRO A 87 13.85 -2.45 8.46
CA PRO A 87 15.27 -2.08 8.35
C PRO A 87 16.17 -2.72 9.40
N ASP A 88 15.66 -2.97 10.61
CA ASP A 88 16.40 -3.59 11.70
C ASP A 88 16.95 -4.98 11.35
N LEU A 89 16.25 -5.71 10.50
CA LEU A 89 16.71 -7.02 10.01
C LEU A 89 17.95 -6.90 9.13
N ARG A 90 18.08 -5.83 8.38
CA ARG A 90 19.27 -5.55 7.54
C ARG A 90 20.50 -5.31 8.41
N GLN A 91 20.34 -4.55 9.48
CA GLN A 91 21.41 -4.30 10.46
C GLN A 91 21.84 -5.61 11.13
N PHE A 92 20.90 -6.47 11.46
CA PHE A 92 21.22 -7.77 12.06
C PHE A 92 22.12 -8.63 11.16
N TYR A 93 21.88 -8.61 9.84
CA TYR A 93 22.68 -9.35 8.87
C TYR A 93 23.88 -8.57 8.32
N ASN A 94 24.13 -7.37 8.84
CA ASN A 94 25.23 -6.52 8.42
C ASN A 94 25.28 -6.24 6.89
N PHE A 95 24.11 -6.08 6.26
CA PHE A 95 24.03 -5.66 4.87
C PHE A 95 24.28 -4.15 4.74
N ARG A 96 25.00 -3.77 3.69
CA ARG A 96 25.10 -2.37 3.30
C ARG A 96 23.90 -1.96 2.45
N SER A 97 23.57 -0.67 2.46
CA SER A 97 22.61 -0.07 1.56
C SER A 97 23.25 1.10 0.84
N VAL A 98 22.95 1.21 -0.45
CA VAL A 98 23.45 2.28 -1.31
C VAL A 98 22.63 3.57 -1.16
N LYS A 99 21.41 3.48 -0.63
CA LYS A 99 20.41 4.56 -0.71
C LYS A 99 20.22 5.40 0.54
N THR A 100 20.54 4.88 1.70
CA THR A 100 20.29 5.58 2.96
C THR A 100 21.60 5.87 3.70
N LEU A 101 21.87 7.16 3.89
CA LEU A 101 23.07 7.68 4.53
C LEU A 101 23.34 7.14 5.95
N ASN A 102 22.34 6.52 6.57
CA ASN A 102 22.42 5.94 7.92
C ASN A 102 22.61 4.42 7.91
N ASP A 103 22.60 3.80 6.74
CA ASP A 103 22.85 2.37 6.62
C ASP A 103 24.36 2.08 6.62
N ASN A 104 24.70 0.90 7.04
CA ASN A 104 26.08 0.47 7.23
C ASN A 104 26.88 0.43 5.89
N PRO A 105 27.68 1.45 5.56
CA PRO A 105 28.41 1.50 4.29
C PRO A 105 29.49 0.42 4.18
N ASN A 106 29.92 -0.14 5.29
CA ASN A 106 30.94 -1.17 5.39
C ASN A 106 30.36 -2.59 5.48
N GLY A 107 29.02 -2.71 5.31
CA GLY A 107 28.36 -4.01 5.35
C GLY A 107 28.57 -4.84 4.08
N PHE A 108 28.06 -6.06 4.10
CA PHE A 108 28.10 -6.96 2.96
C PHE A 108 27.16 -6.51 1.84
N PRO A 109 27.53 -6.63 0.54
CA PRO A 109 26.62 -6.36 -0.54
C PRO A 109 25.50 -7.41 -0.56
N ALA A 110 24.26 -6.95 -0.77
CA ALA A 110 23.14 -7.80 -1.13
C ALA A 110 22.75 -7.51 -2.58
N TYR A 111 22.40 -8.52 -3.34
CA TYR A 111 22.06 -8.39 -4.76
C TYR A 111 20.58 -8.66 -5.01
N THR A 112 20.01 -8.03 -6.02
CA THR A 112 18.62 -8.29 -6.40
C THR A 112 18.47 -9.73 -6.89
N LEU A 113 17.38 -10.39 -6.49
CA LEU A 113 17.07 -11.77 -6.90
C LEU A 113 17.02 -11.87 -8.44
N GLU A 114 16.48 -10.84 -9.10
CA GLU A 114 16.40 -10.79 -10.56
C GLU A 114 17.80 -10.82 -11.22
N SER A 115 18.73 -9.99 -10.76
CA SER A 115 20.09 -9.96 -11.31
C SER A 115 20.86 -11.26 -11.05
N VAL A 116 20.61 -11.91 -9.89
CA VAL A 116 21.19 -13.22 -9.57
C VAL A 116 20.65 -14.29 -10.51
N ARG A 117 19.35 -14.31 -10.73
CA ARG A 117 18.69 -15.26 -11.63
C ARG A 117 19.16 -15.05 -13.10
N ASP A 118 19.12 -13.82 -13.56
CA ASP A 118 19.43 -13.47 -14.96
C ASP A 118 20.95 -13.49 -15.23
N GLY A 119 21.77 -13.29 -14.20
CA GLY A 119 23.21 -13.45 -14.24
C GLY A 119 23.67 -14.91 -14.28
N GLY A 120 22.78 -15.87 -14.02
CA GLY A 120 23.12 -17.29 -14.02
C GLY A 120 24.01 -17.73 -12.85
N VAL A 121 24.09 -16.94 -11.79
CA VAL A 121 24.88 -17.25 -10.58
C VAL A 121 24.40 -18.54 -9.89
N LEU A 122 23.14 -18.89 -10.10
CA LEU A 122 22.56 -20.12 -9.55
C LEU A 122 22.93 -21.39 -10.35
N LEU A 123 23.62 -21.23 -11.49
CA LEU A 123 24.06 -22.35 -12.33
C LEU A 123 25.51 -22.73 -11.99
N PRO A 124 25.81 -23.98 -11.66
CA PRO A 124 27.16 -24.43 -11.42
C PRO A 124 28.07 -24.13 -12.63
N GLY A 125 29.20 -23.49 -12.40
CA GLY A 125 30.23 -23.27 -13.43
C GLY A 125 30.24 -21.91 -14.14
N ASN A 126 29.29 -21.01 -13.90
CA ASN A 126 29.19 -19.71 -14.59
C ASN A 126 29.53 -18.49 -13.72
N ILE A 127 30.35 -18.64 -12.70
CA ILE A 127 30.65 -17.60 -11.72
C ILE A 127 31.35 -16.35 -12.32
N PRO A 128 32.40 -16.44 -13.17
CA PRO A 128 33.13 -15.26 -13.64
C PRO A 128 32.31 -14.32 -14.52
N GLY A 129 31.45 -14.85 -15.39
CA GLY A 129 30.61 -14.03 -16.28
C GLY A 129 29.36 -13.44 -15.57
N ALA A 130 28.94 -14.04 -14.49
CA ALA A 130 27.76 -13.65 -13.73
C ALA A 130 28.01 -12.45 -12.80
N LEU A 131 29.22 -12.34 -12.24
CA LEU A 131 29.56 -11.26 -11.30
C LEU A 131 29.42 -9.87 -11.92
N GLY A 132 29.68 -9.70 -13.22
CA GLY A 132 29.53 -8.43 -13.92
C GLY A 132 28.07 -8.01 -14.18
N LYS A 133 27.10 -8.91 -13.96
CA LYS A 133 25.66 -8.65 -14.14
C LYS A 133 24.91 -8.46 -12.84
N LEU A 134 25.57 -8.64 -11.72
CA LEU A 134 24.95 -8.48 -10.42
C LEU A 134 24.60 -7.01 -10.15
N VAL A 135 23.36 -6.76 -9.80
CA VAL A 135 22.85 -5.43 -9.40
C VAL A 135 22.65 -5.44 -7.89
N GLU A 136 23.36 -4.54 -7.21
CA GLU A 136 23.22 -4.40 -5.77
C GLU A 136 21.81 -3.95 -5.42
N ALA A 137 21.21 -4.59 -4.41
CA ALA A 137 19.87 -4.29 -3.98
C ALA A 137 19.82 -2.95 -3.26
N GLU A 138 18.95 -2.06 -3.75
CA GLU A 138 18.62 -0.83 -3.06
C GLU A 138 17.47 -1.09 -2.10
N PHE A 139 17.76 -1.03 -0.80
CA PHE A 139 16.72 -1.18 0.21
C PHE A 139 15.96 0.14 0.37
N GLY A 140 14.73 0.18 -0.12
CA GLY A 140 13.82 1.28 0.15
C GLY A 140 13.30 1.27 1.59
N THR A 141 12.75 2.40 2.04
CA THR A 141 12.02 2.45 3.30
C THR A 141 10.76 1.59 3.18
N TYR A 142 10.55 0.71 4.14
CA TYR A 142 9.32 -0.08 4.22
C TYR A 142 8.16 0.83 4.59
N LYS A 143 7.18 0.95 3.71
CA LYS A 143 6.08 1.92 3.83
C LYS A 143 4.74 1.23 3.74
N PRO A 144 3.70 1.76 4.42
CA PRO A 144 2.34 1.33 4.18
C PRO A 144 1.91 1.52 2.74
N GLU A 145 1.13 0.58 2.22
CA GLU A 145 0.49 0.72 0.92
C GLU A 145 -0.56 1.82 0.96
N THR A 146 -0.65 2.61 -0.09
CA THR A 146 -1.64 3.68 -0.22
C THR A 146 -2.48 3.48 -1.46
N LEU A 147 -3.79 3.68 -1.31
CA LEU A 147 -4.76 3.63 -2.39
C LEU A 147 -5.49 4.96 -2.50
N ARG A 148 -5.78 5.39 -3.72
CA ARG A 148 -6.71 6.48 -4.02
C ARG A 148 -7.75 5.95 -4.99
N SER A 149 -9.02 6.18 -4.69
CA SER A 149 -10.12 5.76 -5.54
C SER A 149 -11.05 6.92 -5.78
N PHE A 150 -11.50 7.03 -7.02
CA PHE A 150 -12.57 7.93 -7.43
C PHE A 150 -13.66 7.08 -8.08
N GLU A 151 -14.90 7.23 -7.61
CA GLU A 151 -16.02 6.45 -8.08
C GLU A 151 -17.15 7.39 -8.51
N VAL A 152 -17.80 7.04 -9.62
CA VAL A 152 -19.05 7.66 -10.06
C VAL A 152 -20.06 6.54 -10.32
N GLY A 153 -21.27 6.73 -9.82
CA GLY A 153 -22.32 5.74 -9.98
C GLY A 153 -23.67 6.39 -10.24
N TYR A 154 -24.50 5.68 -10.94
CA TYR A 154 -25.90 6.00 -11.14
C TYR A 154 -26.76 4.85 -10.64
N LYS A 155 -27.79 5.18 -9.85
CA LYS A 155 -28.78 4.22 -9.38
C LYS A 155 -30.18 4.74 -9.67
N GLY A 156 -30.96 3.97 -10.38
CA GLY A 156 -32.32 4.34 -10.75
C GLY A 156 -33.29 3.16 -10.71
N LEU A 157 -34.50 3.42 -10.24
CA LEU A 157 -35.61 2.46 -10.27
C LEU A 157 -36.63 2.90 -11.28
N PHE A 158 -36.70 2.20 -12.41
CA PHE A 158 -37.62 2.46 -13.53
C PHE A 158 -38.94 1.77 -13.30
N HIS A 159 -40.03 2.52 -13.41
CA HIS A 159 -41.40 2.03 -13.29
C HIS A 159 -41.67 1.18 -12.02
N LYS A 160 -40.89 1.42 -10.94
CA LYS A 160 -40.96 0.64 -9.70
C LYS A 160 -40.73 -0.87 -9.88
N ARG A 161 -40.11 -1.28 -10.98
CA ARG A 161 -39.90 -2.69 -11.33
C ARG A 161 -38.45 -3.04 -11.69
N VAL A 162 -37.76 -2.14 -12.37
CA VAL A 162 -36.40 -2.40 -12.87
C VAL A 162 -35.41 -1.50 -12.14
N LEU A 163 -34.54 -2.11 -11.34
CA LEU A 163 -33.45 -1.41 -10.70
C LEU A 163 -32.20 -1.47 -11.60
N VAL A 164 -31.66 -0.31 -11.93
CA VAL A 164 -30.39 -0.15 -12.64
C VAL A 164 -29.39 0.46 -11.68
N ASP A 165 -28.21 -0.15 -11.59
CA ASP A 165 -27.12 0.28 -10.73
C ASP A 165 -25.80 0.17 -11.52
N LEU A 166 -25.21 1.32 -11.87
CA LEU A 166 -24.03 1.42 -12.72
C LEU A 166 -22.92 2.14 -11.94
N TYR A 167 -21.70 1.60 -11.97
CA TYR A 167 -20.53 2.19 -11.35
C TYR A 167 -19.34 2.21 -12.30
N GLY A 168 -18.56 3.30 -12.21
CA GLY A 168 -17.22 3.42 -12.79
C GLY A 168 -16.24 3.85 -11.70
N TYR A 169 -15.02 3.30 -11.71
CA TYR A 169 -13.92 3.64 -10.81
C TYR A 169 -12.58 3.56 -11.54
#